data_81ef0f3bd1bc8b534c645e7c71b67eff
#
_entry.id   81ef0f3bd1bc8b534c645e7c71b67eff
#
_cell.length_a   1.000
_cell.length_b   1.000
_cell.length_c   1.000
_cell.angle_alpha   90.00
_cell.angle_beta   90.00
_cell.angle_gamma   90.00
#
_symmetry.space_group_name_H-M   'P 1'
#
loop_
_entity.id
_entity.type
_entity.pdbx_description
1 polymer ?
#
loop_
_entity_poly.entity_id
_entity_poly.type
_entity_poly.pdbx_seq_one_letter_code
_entity_poly.pdbx_strand_id
1 'polypeptide(L)'
;KTWKPIFYNKVFLPHGSKGMITYLKNLGFEMFDEELGLTFDDWDNLSYEERWLGIMNDLHTLIDMTPEDWQMFYEREDIKTALNKNSTLAKMLIVPHWNDKINE
;
A
#
# COMPACT_ATOMS: atom_id res chain seq x y z
N LYS A 1 4.07 10.62 3.15
CA LYS A 1 4.36 9.48 4.04
C LYS A 1 4.02 8.13 3.40
N THR A 2 2.95 8.06 2.63
CA THR A 2 2.58 6.85 1.89
C THR A 2 3.65 6.46 0.87
N TRP A 3 4.33 7.43 0.28
CA TRP A 3 5.32 7.19 -0.76
C TRP A 3 6.59 6.52 -0.26
N LYS A 4 6.97 6.75 1.01
CA LYS A 4 8.22 6.20 1.55
C LYS A 4 8.28 4.68 1.50
N PRO A 5 7.28 3.92 2.03
CA PRO A 5 7.32 2.47 1.91
C PRO A 5 7.26 1.98 0.46
N ILE A 6 6.57 2.70 -0.42
CA ILE A 6 6.51 2.35 -1.85
C ILE A 6 7.90 2.42 -2.48
N PHE A 7 8.66 3.50 -2.23
CA PHE A 7 10.03 3.65 -2.74
C PHE A 7 10.97 2.56 -2.24
N TYR A 8 10.74 2.06 -1.01
CA TYR A 8 11.58 1.02 -0.41
C TYR A 8 11.06 -0.39 -0.66
N ASN A 9 10.13 -0.57 -1.59
CA ASN A 9 9.57 -1.88 -1.96
C ASN A 9 8.95 -2.60 -0.76
N LYS A 10 8.19 -1.87 0.06
CA LYS A 10 7.53 -2.43 1.24
C LYS A 10 6.02 -2.43 1.09
N VAL A 11 5.39 -3.45 1.66
CA VAL A 11 3.95 -3.47 1.85
C VAL A 11 3.58 -2.40 2.89
N PHE A 12 2.46 -1.75 2.70
CA PHE A 12 1.98 -0.73 3.63
C PHE A 12 0.47 -0.86 3.82
N LEU A 13 0.00 -0.41 4.98
CA LEU A 13 -1.42 -0.33 5.29
C LEU A 13 -1.84 1.13 5.12
N PRO A 14 -2.62 1.45 4.08
CA PRO A 14 -3.00 2.85 3.85
C PRO A 14 -3.94 3.34 4.95
N HIS A 15 -3.65 4.52 5.47
CA HIS A 15 -4.49 5.18 6.46
C HIS A 15 -4.57 6.65 6.10
N GLY A 16 -5.63 7.04 5.46
CA GLY A 16 -5.78 8.41 4.97
C GLY A 16 -7.23 8.76 4.74
N SER A 17 -7.43 9.77 3.92
CA SER A 17 -8.76 10.28 3.59
C SER A 17 -9.58 9.23 2.86
N LYS A 18 -10.91 9.37 2.97
CA LYS A 18 -11.84 8.57 2.19
C LYS A 18 -11.52 8.73 0.69
N GLY A 19 -11.52 7.63 -0.04
CA GLY A 19 -11.20 7.62 -1.47
C GLY A 19 -9.72 7.42 -1.80
N MET A 20 -8.83 7.41 -0.80
CA MET A 20 -7.40 7.27 -1.02
C MET A 20 -7.03 5.93 -1.65
N ILE A 21 -7.66 4.84 -1.19
CA ILE A 21 -7.38 3.50 -1.70
C ILE A 21 -7.80 3.39 -3.17
N THR A 22 -9.00 3.85 -3.48
CA THR A 22 -9.51 3.89 -4.86
C THR A 22 -8.59 4.74 -5.74
N TYR A 23 -8.14 5.89 -5.24
CA TYR A 23 -7.23 6.77 -5.96
C TYR A 23 -5.91 6.06 -6.28
N LEU A 24 -5.30 5.38 -5.31
CA LEU A 24 -4.04 4.67 -5.51
C LEU A 24 -4.20 3.51 -6.49
N LYS A 25 -5.27 2.74 -6.40
CA LYS A 25 -5.55 1.66 -7.33
C LYS A 25 -5.75 2.17 -8.75
N ASN A 26 -6.44 3.29 -8.92
CA ASN A 26 -6.66 3.91 -10.23
C ASN A 26 -5.37 4.43 -10.86
N LEU A 27 -4.38 4.79 -10.06
CA LEU A 27 -3.05 5.15 -10.56
C LEU A 27 -2.23 3.92 -10.98
N GLY A 28 -2.67 2.72 -10.63
CA GLY A 28 -2.00 1.48 -11.00
C GLY A 28 -1.19 0.81 -9.90
N PHE A 29 -1.26 1.31 -8.66
CA PHE A 29 -0.54 0.71 -7.55
C PHE A 29 -1.17 -0.61 -7.11
N GLU A 30 -0.32 -1.60 -6.81
CA GLU A 30 -0.71 -2.87 -6.20
C GLU A 30 -0.77 -2.69 -4.69
N MET A 31 -1.87 -3.11 -4.06
CA MET A 31 -2.15 -2.82 -2.65
C MET A 31 -2.00 -4.04 -1.73
N PHE A 32 -1.99 -5.26 -2.28
CA PHE A 32 -1.77 -6.51 -1.55
C PHE A 32 -2.86 -6.89 -0.54
N ASP A 33 -4.03 -6.28 -0.63
CA ASP A 33 -5.16 -6.62 0.26
C ASP A 33 -5.62 -8.06 0.06
N GLU A 34 -5.75 -8.51 -1.18
CA GLU A 34 -6.17 -9.89 -1.47
C GLU A 34 -5.12 -10.90 -1.00
N GLU A 35 -3.84 -10.65 -1.31
CA GLU A 35 -2.75 -11.56 -1.00
C GLU A 35 -2.53 -11.73 0.50
N LEU A 36 -2.85 -10.73 1.29
CA LEU A 36 -2.69 -10.75 2.74
C LEU A 36 -4.00 -11.01 3.49
N GLY A 37 -5.12 -11.11 2.78
CA GLY A 37 -6.43 -11.31 3.40
C GLY A 37 -6.94 -10.08 4.15
N LEU A 38 -6.62 -8.89 3.65
CA LEU A 38 -7.03 -7.63 4.27
C LEU A 38 -8.35 -7.15 3.68
N THR A 39 -9.02 -6.26 4.39
CA THR A 39 -10.36 -5.78 4.05
C THR A 39 -10.39 -4.34 3.56
N PHE A 40 -9.26 -3.65 3.47
CA PHE A 40 -9.24 -2.22 3.19
C PHE A 40 -9.76 -1.82 1.81
N ASP A 41 -9.96 -2.78 0.92
CA ASP A 41 -10.56 -2.50 -0.40
C ASP A 41 -11.95 -1.86 -0.26
N ASP A 42 -12.67 -2.22 0.80
CA ASP A 42 -14.03 -1.73 1.04
C ASP A 42 -14.07 -0.47 1.91
N TRP A 43 -12.94 0.01 2.44
CA TRP A 43 -12.93 1.11 3.42
C TRP A 43 -13.53 2.40 2.88
N ASP A 44 -13.38 2.66 1.59
CA ASP A 44 -13.90 3.88 0.98
C ASP A 44 -15.43 3.95 0.98
N ASN A 45 -16.10 2.80 1.12
CA ASN A 45 -17.54 2.69 1.16
C ASN A 45 -18.10 2.60 2.58
N LEU A 46 -17.24 2.60 3.60
CA LEU A 46 -17.63 2.42 4.98
C LEU A 46 -17.76 3.78 5.69
N SER A 47 -18.57 3.80 6.76
CA SER A 47 -18.63 4.94 7.67
C SER A 47 -17.29 5.08 8.40
N TYR A 48 -17.07 6.20 9.07
CA TYR A 48 -15.85 6.46 9.85
C TYR A 48 -15.62 5.36 10.90
N GLU A 49 -16.66 5.00 11.64
CA GLU A 49 -16.56 3.97 12.68
C GLU A 49 -16.27 2.59 12.08
N GLU A 50 -16.95 2.24 11.00
CA GLU A 50 -16.73 0.98 10.31
C GLU A 50 -15.31 0.89 9.72
N ARG A 51 -14.77 2.00 9.22
CA ARG A 51 -13.39 2.08 8.74
C ARG A 51 -12.40 1.80 9.87
N TRP A 52 -12.62 2.37 11.05
CA TRP A 52 -11.78 2.09 12.22
C TRP A 52 -11.79 0.62 12.59
N LEU A 53 -12.97 -0.03 12.60
CA LEU A 53 -13.06 -1.46 12.86
C LEU A 53 -12.33 -2.27 11.80
N GLY A 54 -12.43 -1.89 10.54
CA GLY A 54 -11.70 -2.52 9.44
C GLY A 54 -10.19 -2.39 9.61
N ILE A 55 -9.70 -1.21 9.97
CA ILE A 55 -8.28 -0.97 10.22
C ILE A 55 -7.78 -1.85 11.37
N MET A 56 -8.52 -1.91 12.48
CA MET A 56 -8.14 -2.71 13.62
C MET A 56 -8.11 -4.21 13.28
N ASN A 57 -9.09 -4.68 12.53
CA ASN A 57 -9.14 -6.07 12.07
C ASN A 57 -7.92 -6.39 11.18
N ASP A 58 -7.59 -5.52 10.25
CA ASP A 58 -6.47 -5.74 9.34
C ASP A 58 -5.14 -5.68 10.09
N LEU A 59 -5.00 -4.79 11.07
CA LEU A 59 -3.80 -4.75 11.92
C LEU A 59 -3.63 -6.06 12.70
N HIS A 60 -4.69 -6.63 13.23
CA HIS A 60 -4.62 -7.92 13.90
C HIS A 60 -4.14 -9.02 12.96
N THR A 61 -4.64 -9.04 11.73
CA THR A 61 -4.20 -10.01 10.72
C THR A 61 -2.70 -9.88 10.47
N LEU A 62 -2.19 -8.66 10.35
CA LEU A 62 -0.78 -8.42 10.09
C LEU A 62 0.11 -8.75 11.29
N ILE A 63 -0.36 -8.44 12.51
CA ILE A 63 0.38 -8.73 13.75
C ILE A 63 0.52 -10.24 13.97
N ASP A 64 -0.48 -11.03 13.58
CA ASP A 64 -0.47 -12.47 13.71
C ASP A 64 0.51 -13.16 12.75
N MET A 65 1.01 -12.46 11.74
CA MET A 65 2.02 -13.01 10.85
C MET A 65 3.37 -13.13 11.56
N THR A 66 3.97 -14.32 11.48
CA THR A 66 5.32 -14.55 12.04
C THR A 66 6.39 -13.92 11.15
N PRO A 67 7.63 -13.73 11.67
CA PRO A 67 8.74 -13.30 10.82
C PRO A 67 8.95 -14.21 9.61
N GLU A 68 8.74 -15.51 9.77
CA GLU A 68 8.85 -16.49 8.69
C GLU A 68 7.77 -16.29 7.63
N ASP A 69 6.53 -15.98 8.04
CA ASP A 69 5.43 -15.67 7.12
C ASP A 69 5.76 -14.45 6.27
N TRP A 70 6.31 -13.41 6.88
CA TRP A 70 6.72 -12.20 6.16
C TRP A 70 7.86 -12.47 5.20
N GLN A 71 8.82 -13.28 5.62
CA GLN A 71 9.94 -13.66 4.75
C GLN A 71 9.44 -14.41 3.51
N MET A 72 8.59 -15.40 3.71
CA MET A 72 8.00 -16.16 2.60
C MET A 72 7.20 -15.27 1.66
N PHE A 73 6.43 -14.34 2.21
CA PHE A 73 5.65 -13.40 1.42
C PHE A 73 6.56 -12.54 0.53
N TYR A 74 7.60 -11.93 1.09
CA TYR A 74 8.51 -11.08 0.33
C TYR A 74 9.39 -11.86 -0.66
N GLU A 75 9.54 -13.17 -0.50
CA GLU A 75 10.28 -14.01 -1.41
C GLU A 75 9.48 -14.47 -2.64
N ARG A 76 8.17 -14.30 -2.61
CA ARG A 76 7.31 -14.66 -3.76
C ARG A 76 7.64 -13.78 -4.95
N GLU A 77 7.78 -14.38 -6.12
CA GLU A 77 8.11 -13.65 -7.34
C GLU A 77 7.02 -12.68 -7.76
N ASP A 78 5.74 -13.04 -7.59
CA ASP A 78 4.63 -12.16 -7.90
C ASP A 78 4.63 -10.92 -7.00
N ILE A 79 4.97 -11.07 -5.73
CA ILE A 79 5.07 -9.96 -4.78
C ILE A 79 6.26 -9.05 -5.11
N LYS A 80 7.42 -9.63 -5.41
CA LYS A 80 8.60 -8.84 -5.83
C LYS A 80 8.31 -8.03 -7.08
N THR A 81 7.68 -8.63 -8.07
CA THR A 81 7.30 -7.94 -9.31
C THR A 81 6.34 -6.80 -9.04
N ALA A 82 5.32 -7.01 -8.20
CA ALA A 82 4.35 -5.99 -7.85
C ALA A 82 4.97 -4.83 -7.06
N LEU A 83 5.87 -5.13 -6.12
CA LEU A 83 6.59 -4.11 -5.35
C LEU A 83 7.49 -3.26 -6.24
N ASN A 84 8.20 -3.88 -7.18
CA ASN A 84 9.02 -3.17 -8.16
C ASN A 84 8.18 -2.29 -9.07
N LYS A 85 7.02 -2.77 -9.50
CA LYS A 85 6.06 -1.99 -10.29
C LYS A 85 5.63 -0.74 -9.52
N ASN A 86 5.28 -0.89 -8.25
CA ASN A 86 4.89 0.23 -7.40
C ASN A 86 6.01 1.26 -7.27
N SER A 87 7.23 0.81 -7.00
CA SER A 87 8.40 1.68 -6.86
C SER A 87 8.67 2.44 -8.16
N THR A 88 8.63 1.77 -9.30
CA THR A 88 8.84 2.38 -10.61
C THR A 88 7.77 3.42 -10.91
N LEU A 89 6.50 3.08 -10.66
CA LEU A 89 5.38 4.01 -10.89
C LEU A 89 5.49 5.25 -10.01
N ALA A 90 5.86 5.08 -8.73
CA ALA A 90 6.04 6.20 -7.82
C ALA A 90 7.15 7.13 -8.30
N LYS A 91 8.26 6.58 -8.77
CA LYS A 91 9.36 7.39 -9.32
C LYS A 91 8.93 8.16 -10.55
N MET A 92 8.13 7.56 -11.43
CA MET A 92 7.61 8.25 -12.61
C MET A 92 6.68 9.41 -12.27
N LEU A 93 5.90 9.29 -11.20
CA LEU A 93 4.91 10.30 -10.80
C LEU A 93 5.50 11.41 -9.93
N ILE A 94 6.49 11.10 -9.09
CA ILE A 94 6.96 11.99 -8.04
C ILE A 94 8.29 12.64 -8.36
N VAL A 95 9.27 11.88 -8.87
CA VAL A 95 10.62 12.40 -9.12
C VAL A 95 10.63 13.54 -10.12
N PRO A 96 9.93 13.51 -11.27
CA PRO A 96 9.87 14.66 -12.18
C PRO A 96 9.33 15.92 -11.50
N HIS A 97 8.30 15.78 -10.66
CA HIS A 97 7.74 16.91 -9.93
C HIS A 97 8.75 17.51 -8.94
N TRP A 98 9.52 16.66 -8.28
CA TRP A 98 10.60 17.09 -7.37
C TRP A 98 11.69 17.85 -8.12
N ASN A 99 12.12 17.32 -9.27
CA ASN A 99 13.13 17.96 -10.09
C ASN A 99 12.71 19.35 -10.55
N ASP A 100 11.45 19.51 -10.95
CA ASP A 100 10.91 20.81 -11.35
C ASP A 100 10.99 21.82 -10.20
N LYS A 101 10.66 21.39 -8.98
CA LYS A 101 10.74 22.26 -7.80
C LYS A 101 12.17 22.64 -7.43
N ILE A 102 13.12 21.72 -7.59
CA ILE A 102 14.52 21.98 -7.28
C ILE A 102 15.11 22.98 -8.28
N ASN A 103 14.67 22.95 -9.52
CA ASN A 103 15.19 23.82 -10.59
C ASN A 103 14.51 25.19 -10.66
N GLU A 104 13.51 25.43 -9.84
CA GLU A 104 12.91 26.75 -9.68
C GLU A 104 13.83 27.66 -8.86
#